data_5bfc3048a863e3b0d797d817d3b411af
#
_entry.id   5bfc3048a863e3b0d797d817d3b411af
#
_cell.length_a   1.000
_cell.length_b   1.000
_cell.length_c   1.000
_cell.angle_alpha   90.00
_cell.angle_beta   90.00
_cell.angle_gamma   90.00
#
_symmetry.space_group_name_H-M   'P 1'
#
loop_
_entity.id
_entity.type
_entity.pdbx_description
1 polymer ?
#
loop_
_entity_poly.entity_id
_entity_poly.type
_entity_poly.pdbx_seq_one_letter_code
_entity_poly.pdbx_strand_id
1 'polypeptide(L)'
;MIRVREAREEDVGQIREIFLAVYGDDYPHHEVYDELWLKRSVFTDDVLILVAEDMKTGRVIGTASVLFDFGAHSDLVGEFGRLAVHPDYRRLQIGKLLMEKRLEAIRNRLHLGLVVARTVHPYAQRISLSHGFIATGFLPLKHLFRHRESFALLAHYFGDALALRRNNPRIIPEAYALANLVMSQPPLNPDFIVDEDAAPYPGGGDYQIEQLQAEGYPALLRIERGRVKNREIFGPMRLDYGFFKLQARHTSYFLARSGGQIVGAVGYTMDPVEHTVRVFELIALADDVVRFLLVELERKCREEMGIEYIEIDVSAYAPRMQRTLLELSFLPVAYVPAMVFYQVERLDIVKMARLNKLQDLGPLGLMEPMQAVADVVMRGFSSCVLAPRMARAIKEVPLFFGMNSEQATRLAGVCRVREIGAGERLFTQHDSADRLYLVLQGQVSISYGNPPDTIGTIRAGESCGEISLLSTKLHSANAVAEGKVEMAELMERDLTDLIRRRPDIGVIIYRNLAVGLGAKLLRSGSSGQSHSQAVSEMLSIARETT
;
A
#
# COMPACT_ATOMS: atom_id res chain seq x y z
N MET A 1 8.03 -11.94 -41.15
CA MET A 1 7.73 -10.50 -40.89
C MET A 1 6.49 -10.45 -40.01
N ILE A 2 6.53 -9.69 -38.93
CA ILE A 2 5.40 -9.54 -37.97
C ILE A 2 4.72 -8.20 -38.25
N ARG A 3 3.40 -8.22 -38.37
CA ARG A 3 2.56 -7.02 -38.52
C ARG A 3 1.68 -6.86 -37.30
N VAL A 4 1.61 -5.66 -36.73
CA VAL A 4 0.64 -5.34 -35.69
C VAL A 4 -0.51 -4.55 -36.31
N ARG A 5 -1.73 -4.94 -35.98
CA ARG A 5 -2.98 -4.30 -36.42
C ARG A 5 -4.06 -4.43 -35.36
N GLU A 6 -5.14 -3.69 -35.50
CA GLU A 6 -6.34 -3.91 -34.70
C GLU A 6 -6.94 -5.30 -34.95
N ALA A 7 -7.50 -5.86 -33.89
CA ALA A 7 -8.17 -7.15 -33.93
C ALA A 7 -9.47 -7.05 -34.74
N ARG A 8 -9.81 -8.15 -35.39
CA ARG A 8 -11.07 -8.34 -36.14
C ARG A 8 -11.86 -9.47 -35.50
N GLU A 9 -13.13 -9.60 -35.85
CA GLU A 9 -13.98 -10.67 -35.36
C GLU A 9 -13.39 -12.07 -35.63
N GLU A 10 -12.75 -12.26 -36.79
CA GLU A 10 -12.07 -13.50 -37.18
C GLU A 10 -10.87 -13.89 -36.32
N ASP A 11 -10.28 -12.93 -35.59
CA ASP A 11 -9.11 -13.18 -34.72
C ASP A 11 -9.48 -13.72 -33.33
N VAL A 12 -10.75 -13.62 -32.95
CA VAL A 12 -11.24 -13.91 -31.60
C VAL A 12 -10.88 -15.31 -31.12
N GLY A 13 -11.07 -16.32 -31.99
CA GLY A 13 -10.67 -17.70 -31.66
C GLY A 13 -9.18 -17.83 -31.35
N GLN A 14 -8.31 -17.18 -32.15
CA GLN A 14 -6.87 -17.24 -32.00
C GLN A 14 -6.41 -16.43 -30.77
N ILE A 15 -7.08 -15.31 -30.43
CA ILE A 15 -6.82 -14.55 -29.18
C ILE A 15 -7.10 -15.45 -27.99
N ARG A 16 -8.25 -16.11 -27.94
CA ARG A 16 -8.60 -17.05 -26.86
C ARG A 16 -7.58 -18.18 -26.74
N GLU A 17 -7.16 -18.78 -27.87
CA GLU A 17 -6.13 -19.83 -27.89
C GLU A 17 -4.80 -19.36 -27.30
N ILE A 18 -4.38 -18.10 -27.54
CA ILE A 18 -3.17 -17.53 -26.95
C ILE A 18 -3.28 -17.47 -25.44
N PHE A 19 -4.42 -17.01 -24.89
CA PHE A 19 -4.62 -16.97 -23.43
C PHE A 19 -4.62 -18.37 -22.82
N LEU A 20 -5.27 -19.34 -23.45
CA LEU A 20 -5.24 -20.75 -23.02
C LEU A 20 -3.82 -21.33 -23.07
N ALA A 21 -3.03 -21.02 -24.10
CA ALA A 21 -1.67 -21.50 -24.24
C ALA A 21 -0.70 -20.88 -23.21
N VAL A 22 -0.98 -19.65 -22.74
CA VAL A 22 -0.11 -18.92 -21.78
C VAL A 22 -0.50 -19.20 -20.34
N TYR A 23 -1.79 -19.24 -20.02
CA TYR A 23 -2.33 -19.23 -18.65
C TYR A 23 -3.18 -20.47 -18.32
N GLY A 24 -3.53 -21.31 -19.32
CA GLY A 24 -4.56 -22.31 -19.11
C GLY A 24 -5.92 -21.64 -18.89
N ASP A 25 -6.59 -21.99 -17.80
CA ASP A 25 -7.87 -21.40 -17.35
C ASP A 25 -7.70 -20.43 -16.16
N ASP A 26 -6.45 -20.09 -15.81
CA ASP A 26 -6.07 -19.46 -14.55
C ASP A 26 -5.91 -17.91 -14.66
N TYR A 27 -6.29 -17.33 -15.82
CA TYR A 27 -6.20 -15.88 -15.98
C TYR A 27 -7.38 -15.19 -15.25
N PRO A 28 -7.13 -14.20 -14.35
CA PRO A 28 -8.16 -13.61 -13.49
C PRO A 28 -9.34 -13.00 -14.25
N HIS A 29 -9.06 -12.45 -15.42
CA HIS A 29 -10.10 -11.84 -16.27
C HIS A 29 -10.70 -12.91 -17.19
N HIS A 30 -11.63 -13.72 -16.65
CA HIS A 30 -12.24 -14.83 -17.33
C HIS A 30 -12.98 -14.46 -18.62
N GLU A 31 -13.35 -13.19 -18.79
CA GLU A 31 -13.99 -12.68 -20.00
C GLU A 31 -13.14 -12.88 -21.28
N VAL A 32 -11.81 -13.03 -21.17
CA VAL A 32 -10.95 -13.31 -22.34
C VAL A 32 -11.14 -14.72 -22.91
N TYR A 33 -11.80 -15.62 -22.18
CA TYR A 33 -12.15 -16.97 -22.64
C TYR A 33 -13.55 -17.02 -23.27
N ASP A 34 -14.36 -15.98 -23.09
CA ASP A 34 -15.69 -15.85 -23.70
C ASP A 34 -15.58 -15.22 -25.08
N GLU A 35 -15.80 -16.02 -26.12
CA GLU A 35 -15.76 -15.55 -27.51
C GLU A 35 -16.82 -14.48 -27.80
N LEU A 36 -17.96 -14.53 -27.14
CA LEU A 36 -19.02 -13.54 -27.32
C LEU A 36 -18.61 -12.18 -26.76
N TRP A 37 -17.97 -12.20 -25.58
CA TRP A 37 -17.40 -10.99 -24.98
C TRP A 37 -16.27 -10.41 -25.84
N LEU A 38 -15.35 -11.25 -26.35
CA LEU A 38 -14.26 -10.82 -27.22
C LEU A 38 -14.78 -10.23 -28.53
N LYS A 39 -15.76 -10.89 -29.19
CA LYS A 39 -16.41 -10.37 -30.40
C LYS A 39 -17.02 -9.00 -30.15
N ARG A 40 -17.79 -8.85 -29.06
CA ARG A 40 -18.37 -7.57 -28.65
C ARG A 40 -17.30 -6.51 -28.45
N SER A 41 -16.20 -6.84 -27.77
CA SER A 41 -15.11 -5.91 -27.46
C SER A 41 -14.37 -5.41 -28.71
N VAL A 42 -14.34 -6.17 -29.79
CA VAL A 42 -13.76 -5.73 -31.07
C VAL A 42 -14.58 -4.59 -31.72
N PHE A 43 -15.88 -4.52 -31.45
CA PHE A 43 -16.78 -3.52 -32.02
C PHE A 43 -17.08 -2.34 -31.11
N THR A 44 -16.57 -2.32 -29.86
CA THR A 44 -16.80 -1.24 -28.92
C THR A 44 -15.60 -0.28 -28.88
N ASP A 45 -15.89 1.00 -28.64
CA ASP A 45 -14.86 2.04 -28.49
C ASP A 45 -14.19 2.03 -27.11
N ASP A 46 -14.67 1.20 -26.19
CA ASP A 46 -14.18 1.13 -24.79
C ASP A 46 -12.89 0.33 -24.65
N VAL A 47 -12.54 -0.45 -25.67
CA VAL A 47 -11.35 -1.31 -25.67
C VAL A 47 -10.66 -1.26 -27.03
N LEU A 48 -9.38 -0.96 -27.05
CA LEU A 48 -8.52 -1.17 -28.20
C LEU A 48 -7.84 -2.54 -28.06
N ILE A 49 -8.09 -3.46 -28.99
CA ILE A 49 -7.41 -4.76 -29.04
C ILE A 49 -6.47 -4.78 -30.24
N LEU A 50 -5.17 -4.96 -29.99
CA LEU A 50 -4.17 -5.16 -31.05
C LEU A 50 -3.74 -6.62 -31.11
N VAL A 51 -3.48 -7.10 -32.33
CA VAL A 51 -2.91 -8.43 -32.60
C VAL A 51 -1.61 -8.31 -33.37
N ALA A 52 -0.67 -9.19 -33.05
CA ALA A 52 0.55 -9.40 -33.82
C ALA A 52 0.36 -10.61 -34.72
N GLU A 53 0.40 -10.39 -36.03
CA GLU A 53 0.18 -11.39 -37.08
C GLU A 53 1.51 -11.78 -37.74
N ASP A 54 1.78 -13.07 -37.86
CA ASP A 54 2.87 -13.56 -38.69
C ASP A 54 2.44 -13.55 -40.15
N MET A 55 3.00 -12.65 -40.93
CA MET A 55 2.66 -12.45 -42.36
C MET A 55 2.97 -13.65 -43.26
N LYS A 56 3.74 -14.65 -42.77
CA LYS A 56 4.03 -15.86 -43.55
C LYS A 56 2.90 -16.89 -43.42
N THR A 57 2.29 -16.96 -42.25
CA THR A 57 1.29 -17.98 -41.93
C THR A 57 -0.13 -17.42 -41.83
N GLY A 58 -0.27 -16.08 -41.71
CA GLY A 58 -1.54 -15.41 -41.41
C GLY A 58 -2.02 -15.65 -39.98
N ARG A 59 -1.18 -16.24 -39.10
CA ARG A 59 -1.55 -16.60 -37.73
C ARG A 59 -1.35 -15.43 -36.76
N VAL A 60 -2.31 -15.23 -35.88
CA VAL A 60 -2.15 -14.34 -34.71
C VAL A 60 -1.28 -15.02 -33.67
N ILE A 61 -0.16 -14.37 -33.31
CA ILE A 61 0.88 -14.91 -32.43
C ILE A 61 1.06 -14.13 -31.14
N GLY A 62 0.34 -13.00 -30.99
CA GLY A 62 0.32 -12.19 -29.78
C GLY A 62 -0.83 -11.21 -29.79
N THR A 63 -1.25 -10.78 -28.63
CA THR A 63 -2.33 -9.80 -28.44
C THR A 63 -2.01 -8.86 -27.27
N ALA A 64 -2.57 -7.66 -27.30
CA ALA A 64 -2.53 -6.70 -26.19
C ALA A 64 -3.68 -5.72 -26.30
N SER A 65 -4.19 -5.23 -25.16
CA SER A 65 -5.32 -4.31 -25.14
C SER A 65 -4.99 -3.01 -24.41
N VAL A 66 -5.78 -1.96 -24.71
CA VAL A 66 -5.94 -0.78 -23.89
C VAL A 66 -7.41 -0.64 -23.54
N LEU A 67 -7.73 -0.62 -22.25
CA LEU A 67 -9.09 -0.44 -21.76
C LEU A 67 -9.27 1.03 -21.38
N PHE A 68 -10.27 1.70 -21.96
CA PHE A 68 -10.52 3.13 -21.76
C PHE A 68 -11.46 3.43 -20.59
N ASP A 69 -12.08 2.42 -20.01
CA ASP A 69 -13.06 2.53 -18.93
C ASP A 69 -12.44 2.38 -17.52
N PHE A 70 -11.13 2.60 -17.39
CA PHE A 70 -10.40 2.39 -16.14
C PHE A 70 -10.67 3.47 -15.07
N GLY A 71 -11.12 4.66 -15.48
CA GLY A 71 -11.55 5.76 -14.62
C GLY A 71 -12.97 6.22 -14.94
N ALA A 72 -13.39 7.39 -14.44
CA ALA A 72 -14.49 8.08 -15.05
C ALA A 72 -14.13 8.39 -16.51
N HIS A 73 -15.08 8.32 -17.44
CA HIS A 73 -14.80 8.59 -18.85
C HIS A 73 -14.10 9.94 -19.08
N SER A 74 -14.40 10.92 -18.23
CA SER A 74 -13.77 12.25 -18.24
C SER A 74 -12.30 12.24 -17.80
N ASP A 75 -11.81 11.19 -17.14
CA ASP A 75 -10.44 11.19 -16.59
C ASP A 75 -9.37 10.93 -17.66
N LEU A 76 -9.77 10.45 -18.84
CA LEU A 76 -8.86 10.12 -19.94
C LEU A 76 -7.73 9.20 -19.49
N VAL A 77 -8.09 8.19 -18.69
CA VAL A 77 -7.17 7.15 -18.18
C VAL A 77 -7.47 5.83 -18.86
N GLY A 78 -6.43 5.13 -19.27
CA GLY A 78 -6.57 3.79 -19.85
C GLY A 78 -5.61 2.79 -19.22
N GLU A 79 -6.06 1.53 -19.12
CA GLU A 79 -5.22 0.43 -18.68
C GLU A 79 -4.62 -0.31 -19.86
N PHE A 80 -3.30 -0.41 -19.91
CA PHE A 80 -2.53 -1.23 -20.84
C PHE A 80 -2.43 -2.65 -20.29
N GLY A 81 -3.41 -3.47 -20.62
CA GLY A 81 -3.54 -4.83 -20.11
C GLY A 81 -3.52 -5.91 -21.18
N ARG A 82 -3.81 -7.13 -20.73
CA ARG A 82 -4.05 -8.33 -21.57
C ARG A 82 -2.95 -8.59 -22.60
N LEU A 83 -1.67 -8.29 -22.26
CA LEU A 83 -0.53 -8.59 -23.10
C LEU A 83 -0.18 -10.08 -23.00
N ALA A 84 -0.40 -10.81 -24.06
CA ALA A 84 -0.04 -12.22 -24.18
C ALA A 84 0.64 -12.52 -25.51
N VAL A 85 1.68 -13.37 -25.49
CA VAL A 85 2.40 -13.83 -26.67
C VAL A 85 2.44 -15.35 -26.64
N HIS A 86 2.05 -15.99 -27.72
CA HIS A 86 2.04 -17.45 -27.85
C HIS A 86 3.42 -18.03 -27.49
N PRO A 87 3.53 -19.09 -26.68
CA PRO A 87 4.80 -19.62 -26.16
C PRO A 87 5.84 -19.90 -27.23
N ASP A 88 5.44 -20.42 -28.38
CA ASP A 88 6.33 -20.77 -29.50
C ASP A 88 6.98 -19.55 -30.19
N TYR A 89 6.42 -18.36 -29.98
CA TYR A 89 6.87 -17.10 -30.60
C TYR A 89 7.53 -16.16 -29.60
N ARG A 90 7.89 -16.65 -28.41
CA ARG A 90 8.64 -15.87 -27.41
C ARG A 90 10.03 -15.48 -27.95
N ARG A 91 10.64 -14.44 -27.37
CA ARG A 91 11.96 -13.87 -27.76
C ARG A 91 12.01 -13.12 -29.10
N LEU A 92 10.90 -13.00 -29.83
CA LEU A 92 10.79 -12.21 -31.08
C LEU A 92 10.43 -10.73 -30.81
N GLN A 93 10.55 -10.24 -29.58
CA GLN A 93 10.23 -8.86 -29.17
C GLN A 93 8.77 -8.42 -29.46
N ILE A 94 7.86 -9.36 -29.65
CA ILE A 94 6.44 -9.08 -29.98
C ILE A 94 5.78 -8.20 -28.90
N GLY A 95 6.05 -8.44 -27.62
CA GLY A 95 5.52 -7.63 -26.54
C GLY A 95 5.96 -6.17 -26.60
N LYS A 96 7.21 -5.88 -27.02
CA LYS A 96 7.71 -4.53 -27.29
C LYS A 96 6.94 -3.87 -28.44
N LEU A 97 6.84 -4.57 -29.56
CA LEU A 97 6.14 -4.07 -30.75
C LEU A 97 4.67 -3.76 -30.46
N LEU A 98 3.99 -4.63 -29.69
CA LEU A 98 2.63 -4.39 -29.23
C LEU A 98 2.52 -3.18 -28.30
N MET A 99 3.52 -2.94 -27.41
CA MET A 99 3.55 -1.76 -26.57
C MET A 99 3.71 -0.47 -27.41
N GLU A 100 4.67 -0.44 -28.32
CA GLU A 100 4.89 0.69 -29.21
C GLU A 100 3.64 1.06 -30.01
N LYS A 101 2.97 0.05 -30.59
CA LYS A 101 1.75 0.27 -31.38
C LYS A 101 0.57 0.72 -30.54
N ARG A 102 0.42 0.23 -29.29
CA ARG A 102 -0.59 0.75 -28.35
C ARG A 102 -0.35 2.23 -28.04
N LEU A 103 0.88 2.59 -27.68
CA LEU A 103 1.26 3.97 -27.38
C LEU A 103 1.00 4.90 -28.57
N GLU A 104 1.35 4.47 -29.79
CA GLU A 104 1.09 5.22 -31.01
C GLU A 104 -0.43 5.45 -31.24
N ALA A 105 -1.23 4.40 -31.06
CA ALA A 105 -2.67 4.44 -31.33
C ALA A 105 -3.45 5.33 -30.34
N ILE A 106 -2.95 5.46 -29.08
CA ILE A 106 -3.73 6.12 -28.02
C ILE A 106 -3.21 7.49 -27.60
N ARG A 107 -2.03 7.93 -28.06
CA ARG A 107 -1.35 9.16 -27.59
C ARG A 107 -2.20 10.44 -27.63
N ASN A 108 -3.19 10.50 -28.51
CA ASN A 108 -4.11 11.64 -28.66
C ASN A 108 -5.51 11.35 -28.05
N ARG A 109 -5.68 10.23 -27.36
CA ARG A 109 -6.96 9.80 -26.78
C ARG A 109 -6.94 9.79 -25.25
N LEU A 110 -5.76 9.64 -24.66
CA LEU A 110 -5.59 9.53 -23.21
C LEU A 110 -4.61 10.59 -22.68
N HIS A 111 -4.75 10.93 -21.43
CA HIS A 111 -3.79 11.68 -20.66
C HIS A 111 -2.90 10.79 -19.79
N LEU A 112 -3.40 9.61 -19.40
CA LEU A 112 -2.69 8.69 -18.54
C LEU A 112 -2.91 7.24 -18.99
N GLY A 113 -1.81 6.52 -19.18
CA GLY A 113 -1.80 5.07 -19.36
C GLY A 113 -1.28 4.38 -18.11
N LEU A 114 -2.02 3.39 -17.60
CA LEU A 114 -1.62 2.56 -16.47
C LEU A 114 -1.28 1.15 -16.91
N VAL A 115 -0.27 0.56 -16.28
CA VAL A 115 0.07 -0.86 -16.41
C VAL A 115 0.01 -1.49 -15.03
N VAL A 116 -0.78 -2.55 -14.90
CA VAL A 116 -0.80 -3.42 -13.73
C VAL A 116 -0.02 -4.69 -14.08
N ALA A 117 1.26 -4.72 -13.72
CA ALA A 117 2.19 -5.78 -14.13
C ALA A 117 2.38 -6.81 -13.02
N ARG A 118 2.29 -8.11 -13.35
CA ARG A 118 2.61 -9.21 -12.42
C ARG A 118 4.04 -9.06 -11.88
N THR A 119 4.23 -9.40 -10.62
CA THR A 119 5.55 -9.35 -9.96
C THR A 119 6.27 -10.70 -9.93
N VAL A 120 5.61 -11.78 -10.32
CA VAL A 120 6.22 -13.12 -10.39
C VAL A 120 7.39 -13.17 -11.40
N HIS A 121 7.36 -12.28 -12.40
CA HIS A 121 8.42 -12.13 -13.38
C HIS A 121 8.51 -10.69 -13.90
N PRO A 122 9.70 -10.19 -14.31
CA PRO A 122 9.92 -8.79 -14.64
C PRO A 122 9.55 -8.39 -16.09
N TYR A 123 8.96 -9.27 -16.90
CA TYR A 123 8.84 -9.02 -18.35
C TYR A 123 7.98 -7.82 -18.70
N ALA A 124 6.76 -7.73 -18.16
CA ALA A 124 5.86 -6.60 -18.40
C ALA A 124 6.44 -5.30 -17.83
N GLN A 125 7.05 -5.35 -16.65
CA GLN A 125 7.72 -4.20 -16.03
C GLN A 125 8.85 -3.68 -16.93
N ARG A 126 9.71 -4.57 -17.45
CA ARG A 126 10.82 -4.21 -18.35
C ARG A 126 10.34 -3.55 -19.63
N ILE A 127 9.29 -4.08 -20.25
CA ILE A 127 8.69 -3.49 -21.45
C ILE A 127 8.17 -2.09 -21.11
N SER A 128 7.41 -1.92 -20.05
CA SER A 128 6.82 -0.64 -19.67
C SER A 128 7.89 0.40 -19.35
N LEU A 129 8.87 0.08 -18.50
CA LEU A 129 9.96 0.97 -18.15
C LEU A 129 10.77 1.41 -19.39
N SER A 130 11.02 0.49 -20.34
CA SER A 130 11.73 0.82 -21.60
C SER A 130 10.94 1.73 -22.54
N HIS A 131 9.64 1.95 -22.27
CA HIS A 131 8.75 2.84 -23.02
C HIS A 131 8.32 4.08 -22.22
N GLY A 132 9.07 4.44 -21.17
CA GLY A 132 8.86 5.67 -20.41
C GLY A 132 7.72 5.61 -19.38
N PHE A 133 7.27 4.43 -19.01
CA PHE A 133 6.43 4.30 -17.82
C PHE A 133 7.26 4.46 -16.56
N ILE A 134 6.71 5.12 -15.56
CA ILE A 134 7.32 5.30 -14.24
C ILE A 134 6.65 4.39 -13.20
N ALA A 135 7.39 4.03 -12.16
CA ALA A 135 6.91 3.22 -11.06
C ALA A 135 6.04 4.07 -10.11
N THR A 136 4.77 3.73 -9.93
CA THR A 136 3.84 4.52 -9.11
C THR A 136 3.28 3.78 -7.91
N GLY A 137 3.38 2.45 -7.88
CA GLY A 137 2.83 1.68 -6.76
C GLY A 137 3.18 0.20 -6.79
N PHE A 138 2.99 -0.43 -5.65
CA PHE A 138 3.03 -1.87 -5.47
C PHE A 138 1.74 -2.31 -4.81
N LEU A 139 1.03 -3.24 -5.41
CA LEU A 139 -0.30 -3.71 -5.01
C LEU A 139 -0.16 -5.13 -4.44
N PRO A 140 0.05 -5.29 -3.13
CA PRO A 140 0.32 -6.59 -2.54
C PRO A 140 -0.92 -7.47 -2.61
N LEU A 141 -0.76 -8.71 -3.08
CA LEU A 141 -1.81 -9.76 -3.11
C LEU A 141 -3.13 -9.30 -3.79
N LYS A 142 -3.04 -8.47 -4.83
CA LYS A 142 -4.21 -7.85 -5.44
C LYS A 142 -5.09 -8.84 -6.20
N HIS A 143 -4.52 -9.64 -7.10
CA HIS A 143 -5.28 -10.53 -7.98
C HIS A 143 -5.13 -11.99 -7.59
N LEU A 144 -6.21 -12.75 -7.76
CA LEU A 144 -6.30 -14.17 -7.48
C LEU A 144 -6.06 -14.97 -8.78
N PHE A 145 -4.93 -15.65 -8.83
CA PHE A 145 -4.65 -16.77 -9.74
C PHE A 145 -4.90 -18.08 -8.96
N ARG A 146 -4.07 -19.11 -9.11
CA ARG A 146 -4.08 -20.28 -8.19
C ARG A 146 -3.85 -19.87 -6.72
N HIS A 147 -3.12 -18.79 -6.52
CA HIS A 147 -2.92 -18.09 -5.26
C HIS A 147 -2.92 -16.59 -5.54
N ARG A 148 -3.06 -15.78 -4.50
CA ARG A 148 -2.99 -14.33 -4.68
C ARG A 148 -1.58 -13.89 -5.06
N GLU A 149 -1.51 -12.99 -6.02
CA GLU A 149 -0.26 -12.40 -6.50
C GLU A 149 -0.24 -10.88 -6.33
N SER A 150 0.97 -10.39 -6.15
CA SER A 150 1.24 -8.95 -6.08
C SER A 150 1.49 -8.36 -7.46
N PHE A 151 1.24 -7.07 -7.61
CA PHE A 151 1.37 -6.36 -8.87
C PHE A 151 2.14 -5.06 -8.71
N ALA A 152 2.91 -4.72 -9.73
CA ALA A 152 3.54 -3.43 -9.92
C ALA A 152 2.58 -2.50 -10.67
N LEU A 153 2.37 -1.29 -10.19
CA LEU A 153 1.61 -0.25 -10.88
C LEU A 153 2.59 0.75 -11.51
N LEU A 154 2.46 0.92 -12.83
CA LEU A 154 3.27 1.86 -13.60
C LEU A 154 2.37 2.82 -14.36
N ALA A 155 2.83 4.06 -14.57
CA ALA A 155 2.09 5.11 -15.24
C ALA A 155 2.89 5.75 -16.38
N HIS A 156 2.21 6.12 -17.46
CA HIS A 156 2.76 6.90 -18.58
C HIS A 156 1.84 8.08 -18.89
N TYR A 157 2.42 9.27 -19.08
CA TYR A 157 1.68 10.51 -19.27
C TYR A 157 1.72 10.95 -20.73
N PHE A 158 0.58 11.44 -21.23
CA PHE A 158 0.41 11.93 -22.60
C PHE A 158 -0.07 13.38 -22.60
N GLY A 159 0.24 14.11 -23.66
CA GLY A 159 -0.22 15.47 -23.89
C GLY A 159 0.06 16.38 -22.68
N ASP A 160 -0.96 17.16 -22.31
CA ASP A 160 -0.87 18.17 -21.24
C ASP A 160 -1.18 17.61 -19.84
N ALA A 161 -1.19 16.30 -19.65
CA ALA A 161 -1.60 15.68 -18.39
C ALA A 161 -0.89 16.28 -17.17
N LEU A 162 0.44 16.43 -17.25
CA LEU A 162 1.25 17.00 -16.16
C LEU A 162 1.17 18.53 -16.08
N ALA A 163 0.92 19.23 -17.18
CA ALA A 163 0.71 20.67 -17.18
C ALA A 163 -0.59 21.08 -16.49
N LEU A 164 -1.59 20.20 -16.56
CA LEU A 164 -2.89 20.39 -15.90
C LEU A 164 -2.90 19.91 -14.45
N ARG A 165 -1.80 19.30 -13.96
CA ARG A 165 -1.71 18.81 -12.59
C ARG A 165 -1.80 19.97 -11.59
N ARG A 166 -2.66 19.81 -10.58
CA ARG A 166 -2.70 20.72 -9.44
C ARG A 166 -1.43 20.54 -8.61
N ASN A 167 -0.78 21.66 -8.27
CA ASN A 167 0.42 21.66 -7.44
C ASN A 167 0.10 21.52 -5.94
N ASN A 168 1.13 21.23 -5.15
CA ASN A 168 1.13 21.20 -3.69
C ASN A 168 0.03 20.30 -3.08
N PRO A 169 -0.03 19.00 -3.45
CA PRO A 169 -0.91 18.06 -2.76
C PRO A 169 -0.56 17.99 -1.27
N ARG A 170 -1.57 17.70 -0.44
CA ARG A 170 -1.43 17.58 1.02
C ARG A 170 -1.59 16.11 1.40
N ILE A 171 -0.51 15.52 1.87
CA ILE A 171 -0.49 14.09 2.19
C ILE A 171 -0.12 13.87 3.67
N ILE A 172 -0.56 12.73 4.21
CA ILE A 172 -0.15 12.32 5.56
C ILE A 172 1.30 11.82 5.56
N PRO A 173 2.01 11.87 6.71
CA PRO A 173 3.41 11.40 6.83
C PRO A 173 3.63 9.97 6.34
N GLU A 174 2.66 9.08 6.53
CA GLU A 174 2.76 7.68 6.14
C GLU A 174 2.73 7.47 4.62
N ALA A 175 2.21 8.44 3.85
CA ALA A 175 2.25 8.43 2.39
C ALA A 175 3.52 9.10 1.83
N TYR A 176 4.28 9.86 2.66
CA TYR A 176 5.41 10.68 2.22
C TYR A 176 6.50 9.87 1.49
N ALA A 177 6.97 8.78 2.08
CA ALA A 177 8.07 8.01 1.50
C ALA A 177 7.72 7.48 0.10
N LEU A 178 6.48 7.02 -0.08
CA LEU A 178 5.96 6.54 -1.37
C LEU A 178 5.81 7.70 -2.37
N ALA A 179 5.16 8.80 -1.97
CA ALA A 179 4.96 9.97 -2.81
C ALA A 179 6.31 10.56 -3.27
N ASN A 180 7.27 10.70 -2.35
CA ASN A 180 8.60 11.22 -2.67
C ASN A 180 9.34 10.34 -3.68
N LEU A 181 9.28 9.03 -3.50
CA LEU A 181 9.92 8.08 -4.41
C LEU A 181 9.32 8.16 -5.82
N VAL A 182 8.00 8.29 -5.93
CA VAL A 182 7.31 8.44 -7.21
C VAL A 182 7.63 9.79 -7.85
N MET A 183 7.48 10.88 -7.10
CA MET A 183 7.66 12.23 -7.61
C MET A 183 9.12 12.61 -7.91
N SER A 184 10.09 11.84 -7.43
CA SER A 184 11.51 12.01 -7.78
C SER A 184 11.90 11.36 -9.11
N GLN A 185 10.99 10.63 -9.78
CA GLN A 185 11.23 10.07 -11.11
C GLN A 185 10.96 11.12 -12.20
N PRO A 186 11.89 11.36 -13.15
CA PRO A 186 11.63 12.27 -14.26
C PRO A 186 10.44 11.82 -15.12
N PRO A 187 9.59 12.72 -15.60
CA PRO A 187 9.70 14.20 -15.59
C PRO A 187 9.03 14.88 -14.37
N LEU A 188 8.72 14.14 -13.30
CA LEU A 188 8.05 14.64 -12.10
C LEU A 188 9.03 15.39 -11.17
N ASN A 189 8.47 16.23 -10.29
CA ASN A 189 9.23 16.91 -9.23
C ASN A 189 8.40 16.91 -7.95
N PRO A 190 9.00 16.60 -6.78
CA PRO A 190 8.32 16.66 -5.49
C PRO A 190 7.89 18.09 -5.15
N ASP A 191 6.58 18.27 -4.89
CA ASP A 191 5.97 19.56 -4.53
C ASP A 191 4.90 19.43 -3.44
N PHE A 192 4.81 18.28 -2.78
CA PHE A 192 3.77 17.99 -1.79
C PHE A 192 4.05 18.62 -0.42
N ILE A 193 2.97 18.89 0.29
CA ILE A 193 2.96 19.36 1.68
C ILE A 193 2.60 18.16 2.56
N VAL A 194 3.43 17.89 3.58
CA VAL A 194 3.12 16.86 4.58
C VAL A 194 2.27 17.48 5.68
N ASP A 195 1.07 16.94 5.88
CA ASP A 195 0.13 17.38 6.90
C ASP A 195 0.23 16.43 8.11
N GLU A 196 1.05 16.82 9.08
CA GLU A 196 1.29 16.03 10.29
C GLU A 196 0.10 16.06 11.25
N ASP A 197 -0.68 17.14 11.23
CA ASP A 197 -1.79 17.41 12.14
C ASP A 197 -3.16 17.02 11.56
N ALA A 198 -3.19 16.36 10.40
CA ALA A 198 -4.43 15.94 9.76
C ALA A 198 -5.28 15.10 10.72
N ALA A 199 -6.37 15.67 11.22
CA ALA A 199 -7.31 14.95 12.07
C ALA A 199 -8.22 14.04 11.23
N PRO A 200 -8.52 12.81 11.68
CA PRO A 200 -9.46 11.94 11.00
C PRO A 200 -10.88 12.48 11.04
N TYR A 201 -11.76 11.92 10.24
CA TYR A 201 -13.19 12.14 10.39
C TYR A 201 -13.67 11.58 11.73
N PRO A 202 -14.55 12.31 12.47
CA PRO A 202 -15.03 11.88 13.78
C PRO A 202 -15.87 10.61 13.66
N GLY A 203 -15.89 9.81 14.71
CA GLY A 203 -16.82 8.70 14.89
C GLY A 203 -17.91 9.07 15.88
N GLY A 204 -18.97 8.26 15.97
CA GLY A 204 -19.94 8.34 17.08
C GLY A 204 -21.38 8.66 16.72
N GLY A 205 -21.74 8.74 15.45
CA GLY A 205 -23.16 8.84 15.05
C GLY A 205 -23.88 7.50 15.17
N ASP A 206 -25.15 7.53 15.57
CA ASP A 206 -26.04 6.36 15.55
C ASP A 206 -26.84 6.37 14.24
N TYR A 207 -26.38 5.52 13.31
CA TYR A 207 -26.95 5.42 11.98
C TYR A 207 -27.36 3.99 11.68
N GLN A 208 -28.42 3.83 10.89
CA GLN A 208 -28.82 2.54 10.34
C GLN A 208 -28.14 2.34 8.98
N ILE A 209 -27.52 1.17 8.77
CA ILE A 209 -26.93 0.79 7.50
C ILE A 209 -27.90 -0.04 6.67
N GLU A 210 -28.09 0.31 5.41
CA GLU A 210 -28.98 -0.36 4.46
C GLU A 210 -28.25 -0.55 3.13
N GLN A 211 -28.45 -1.68 2.47
CA GLN A 211 -27.99 -1.86 1.10
C GLN A 211 -29.01 -1.27 0.14
N LEU A 212 -28.54 -0.43 -0.82
CA LEU A 212 -29.40 0.16 -1.81
C LEU A 212 -30.01 -0.91 -2.71
N GLN A 213 -31.33 -0.94 -2.75
CA GLN A 213 -32.06 -1.70 -3.73
C GLN A 213 -32.30 -0.87 -5.00
N ALA A 214 -32.55 -1.54 -6.14
CA ALA A 214 -32.72 -0.88 -7.46
C ALA A 214 -33.76 0.25 -7.46
N GLU A 215 -34.77 0.18 -6.60
CA GLU A 215 -35.84 1.16 -6.43
C GLU A 215 -35.39 2.44 -5.68
N GLY A 216 -34.23 2.42 -5.03
CA GLY A 216 -33.69 3.55 -4.22
C GLY A 216 -32.89 4.60 -4.98
N TYR A 217 -32.62 4.44 -6.28
CA TYR A 217 -31.85 5.37 -7.09
C TYR A 217 -32.35 6.85 -7.06
N PRO A 218 -33.68 7.13 -7.08
CA PRO A 218 -34.17 8.51 -6.97
C PRO A 218 -33.75 9.22 -5.67
N ALA A 219 -33.53 8.47 -4.60
CA ALA A 219 -33.08 9.03 -3.32
C ALA A 219 -31.60 9.45 -3.36
N LEU A 220 -30.74 8.67 -4.02
CA LEU A 220 -29.34 9.05 -4.27
C LEU A 220 -29.23 10.30 -5.13
N LEU A 221 -30.04 10.42 -6.19
CA LEU A 221 -30.09 11.61 -7.05
C LEU A 221 -30.52 12.89 -6.29
N ARG A 222 -31.29 12.76 -5.21
CA ARG A 222 -31.62 13.91 -4.33
C ARG A 222 -30.44 14.31 -3.45
N ILE A 223 -29.67 13.35 -2.95
CA ILE A 223 -28.43 13.62 -2.21
C ILE A 223 -27.39 14.26 -3.13
N GLU A 224 -27.44 13.94 -4.42
CA GLU A 224 -26.54 14.52 -5.43
C GLU A 224 -26.65 16.04 -5.56
N ARG A 225 -27.82 16.64 -5.30
CA ARG A 225 -27.98 18.10 -5.27
C ARG A 225 -27.31 18.75 -4.04
N GLY A 226 -27.10 17.99 -2.95
CA GLY A 226 -26.22 18.33 -1.82
C GLY A 226 -24.77 17.92 -2.04
N ARG A 227 -24.46 17.31 -3.18
CA ARG A 227 -23.13 16.81 -3.54
C ARG A 227 -22.13 17.95 -3.54
N VAL A 228 -21.48 17.98 -2.49
CA VAL A 228 -20.06 17.98 -2.31
C VAL A 228 -19.30 18.98 -3.16
N LYS A 229 -18.94 20.01 -2.47
CA LYS A 229 -17.91 20.94 -2.94
C LYS A 229 -16.51 20.29 -3.06
N ASN A 230 -16.26 19.12 -2.44
CA ASN A 230 -14.95 18.46 -2.47
C ASN A 230 -15.12 16.93 -2.51
N ARG A 231 -14.96 16.35 -3.68
CA ARG A 231 -14.88 14.89 -3.84
C ARG A 231 -13.52 14.39 -3.39
N GLU A 232 -13.48 13.45 -2.45
CA GLU A 232 -12.24 12.94 -1.84
C GLU A 232 -11.92 11.50 -2.26
N ILE A 233 -12.93 10.72 -2.66
CA ILE A 233 -12.78 9.35 -3.15
C ILE A 233 -13.16 9.31 -4.63
N PHE A 234 -12.36 8.60 -5.41
CA PHE A 234 -12.50 8.46 -6.85
C PHE A 234 -12.50 6.99 -7.26
N GLY A 235 -13.08 6.70 -8.40
CA GLY A 235 -13.07 5.37 -8.96
C GLY A 235 -13.92 5.28 -10.22
N PRO A 236 -13.74 4.23 -11.02
CA PRO A 236 -14.55 4.01 -12.19
C PRO A 236 -15.96 3.59 -11.75
N MET A 237 -16.95 4.31 -12.21
CA MET A 237 -18.32 3.87 -12.19
C MET A 237 -18.66 3.46 -13.63
N ARG A 238 -18.75 2.17 -13.88
CA ARG A 238 -19.21 1.63 -15.17
C ARG A 238 -20.72 1.81 -15.27
N LEU A 239 -21.14 2.79 -16.04
CA LEU A 239 -22.52 2.95 -16.46
C LEU A 239 -22.69 2.23 -17.79
N ASP A 240 -23.24 1.03 -17.78
CA ASP A 240 -23.75 0.42 -19.00
C ASP A 240 -24.94 1.26 -19.49
N TYR A 241 -24.76 2.01 -20.54
CA TYR A 241 -25.80 2.74 -21.26
C TYR A 241 -26.70 1.76 -22.03
N GLY A 242 -27.50 1.01 -21.32
CA GLY A 242 -28.66 0.31 -21.87
C GLY A 242 -29.90 1.01 -21.38
N PHE A 243 -30.82 1.36 -22.30
CA PHE A 243 -32.12 1.97 -22.06
C PHE A 243 -32.59 1.90 -20.60
N PHE A 244 -32.41 2.97 -19.82
CA PHE A 244 -32.94 3.21 -18.47
C PHE A 244 -32.62 2.17 -17.36
N LYS A 245 -31.74 1.23 -17.56
CA LYS A 245 -31.20 0.39 -16.49
C LYS A 245 -29.72 0.71 -16.30
N LEU A 246 -29.42 1.47 -15.26
CA LEU A 246 -28.10 1.51 -14.62
C LEU A 246 -27.76 0.12 -14.06
N GLN A 247 -27.47 -0.83 -14.92
CA GLN A 247 -26.91 -2.10 -14.54
C GLN A 247 -25.39 -1.98 -14.57
N ALA A 248 -24.86 -1.27 -13.60
CA ALA A 248 -23.45 -1.46 -13.27
C ALA A 248 -23.31 -2.87 -12.69
N ARG A 249 -22.81 -3.81 -13.48
CA ARG A 249 -22.54 -5.17 -13.03
C ARG A 249 -21.67 -5.10 -11.77
N HIS A 250 -22.10 -5.76 -10.70
CA HIS A 250 -21.39 -5.85 -9.42
C HIS A 250 -21.20 -4.50 -8.67
N THR A 251 -21.94 -3.47 -9.01
CA THR A 251 -21.93 -2.19 -8.30
C THR A 251 -23.06 -2.14 -7.29
N SER A 252 -22.77 -1.66 -6.09
CA SER A 252 -23.75 -1.51 -5.02
C SER A 252 -23.43 -0.30 -4.15
N TYR A 253 -24.40 0.10 -3.31
CA TYR A 253 -24.25 1.15 -2.32
C TYR A 253 -24.71 0.68 -0.96
N PHE A 254 -23.97 1.08 0.08
CA PHE A 254 -24.48 1.12 1.42
C PHE A 254 -24.93 2.53 1.75
N LEU A 255 -26.12 2.63 2.36
CA LEU A 255 -26.75 3.88 2.76
C LEU A 255 -26.71 4.02 4.28
N ALA A 256 -26.34 5.20 4.77
CA ALA A 256 -26.53 5.59 6.17
C ALA A 256 -27.84 6.35 6.32
N ARG A 257 -28.69 5.93 7.29
CA ARG A 257 -29.96 6.61 7.60
C ARG A 257 -29.98 7.12 9.04
N SER A 258 -30.58 8.30 9.20
CA SER A 258 -30.90 8.91 10.49
C SER A 258 -32.32 9.43 10.44
N GLY A 259 -33.17 9.05 11.42
CA GLY A 259 -34.56 9.47 11.45
C GLY A 259 -35.36 9.14 10.17
N GLY A 260 -35.05 8.02 9.50
CA GLY A 260 -35.67 7.62 8.22
C GLY A 260 -35.14 8.32 6.97
N GLN A 261 -34.28 9.33 7.11
CA GLN A 261 -33.67 10.04 5.99
C GLN A 261 -32.29 9.49 5.64
N ILE A 262 -31.93 9.46 4.36
CA ILE A 262 -30.59 9.10 3.91
C ILE A 262 -29.66 10.29 4.18
N VAL A 263 -28.62 10.07 4.99
CA VAL A 263 -27.62 11.09 5.35
C VAL A 263 -26.26 10.84 4.72
N GLY A 264 -26.06 9.68 4.10
CA GLY A 264 -24.83 9.36 3.36
C GLY A 264 -24.93 8.05 2.59
N ALA A 265 -23.96 7.84 1.72
CA ALA A 265 -23.84 6.63 0.91
C ALA A 265 -22.37 6.33 0.58
N VAL A 266 -21.98 5.07 0.53
CA VAL A 266 -20.71 4.61 -0.02
C VAL A 266 -20.96 3.64 -1.17
N GLY A 267 -20.41 3.97 -2.34
CA GLY A 267 -20.53 3.19 -3.57
C GLY A 267 -19.30 2.32 -3.78
N TYR A 268 -19.52 1.07 -4.13
CA TYR A 268 -18.45 0.10 -4.36
C TYR A 268 -18.78 -0.85 -5.51
N THR A 269 -17.73 -1.34 -6.16
CA THR A 269 -17.78 -2.49 -7.07
C THR A 269 -17.17 -3.69 -6.36
N MET A 270 -17.77 -4.87 -6.57
CA MET A 270 -17.30 -6.12 -6.00
C MET A 270 -16.96 -7.09 -7.12
N ASP A 271 -15.81 -7.72 -7.04
CA ASP A 271 -15.48 -8.90 -7.83
C ASP A 271 -15.60 -10.14 -6.95
N PRO A 272 -16.64 -10.96 -7.14
CA PRO A 272 -16.89 -12.13 -6.30
C PRO A 272 -15.91 -13.29 -6.59
N VAL A 273 -15.27 -13.31 -7.75
CA VAL A 273 -14.28 -14.35 -8.13
C VAL A 273 -12.94 -14.02 -7.49
N GLU A 274 -12.54 -12.75 -7.53
CA GLU A 274 -11.29 -12.28 -6.94
C GLU A 274 -11.42 -11.95 -5.46
N HIS A 275 -12.60 -11.97 -4.86
CA HIS A 275 -12.86 -11.52 -3.49
C HIS A 275 -12.33 -10.11 -3.22
N THR A 276 -12.56 -9.19 -4.16
CA THR A 276 -12.09 -7.81 -4.06
C THR A 276 -13.25 -6.82 -4.08
N VAL A 277 -13.05 -5.71 -3.35
CA VAL A 277 -13.94 -4.54 -3.39
C VAL A 277 -13.14 -3.31 -3.75
N ARG A 278 -13.68 -2.49 -4.65
CA ARG A 278 -13.17 -1.17 -4.97
C ARG A 278 -14.22 -0.13 -4.67
N VAL A 279 -13.89 0.82 -3.80
CA VAL A 279 -14.76 1.96 -3.48
C VAL A 279 -14.54 3.04 -4.54
N PHE A 280 -15.61 3.54 -5.13
CA PHE A 280 -15.52 4.56 -6.17
C PHE A 280 -16.16 5.90 -5.77
N GLU A 281 -16.97 5.91 -4.73
CA GLU A 281 -17.67 7.11 -4.27
C GLU A 281 -18.00 7.03 -2.78
N LEU A 282 -17.95 8.17 -2.10
CA LEU A 282 -18.51 8.35 -0.78
C LEU A 282 -19.20 9.72 -0.73
N ILE A 283 -20.44 9.73 -0.30
CA ILE A 283 -21.28 10.91 -0.15
C ILE A 283 -21.71 10.98 1.31
N ALA A 284 -21.55 12.12 1.98
CA ALA A 284 -21.98 12.30 3.35
C ALA A 284 -22.47 13.73 3.56
N LEU A 285 -23.52 13.90 4.34
CA LEU A 285 -24.06 15.20 4.72
C LEU A 285 -23.41 15.77 5.98
N ALA A 286 -22.72 14.91 6.76
CA ALA A 286 -22.01 15.29 7.98
C ALA A 286 -20.71 14.48 8.11
N ASP A 287 -19.75 15.02 8.85
CA ASP A 287 -18.40 14.47 8.99
C ASP A 287 -18.37 13.08 9.65
N ASP A 288 -19.20 12.84 10.65
CA ASP A 288 -19.28 11.57 11.38
C ASP A 288 -19.89 10.45 10.55
N VAL A 289 -20.76 10.76 9.57
CA VAL A 289 -21.31 9.81 8.60
C VAL A 289 -20.19 9.21 7.72
N VAL A 290 -19.16 10.00 7.40
CA VAL A 290 -18.01 9.53 6.59
C VAL A 290 -17.36 8.30 7.24
N ARG A 291 -16.95 8.47 8.50
CA ARG A 291 -16.28 7.38 9.23
C ARG A 291 -17.20 6.20 9.47
N PHE A 292 -18.48 6.45 9.80
CA PHE A 292 -19.48 5.39 9.98
C PHE A 292 -19.59 4.50 8.73
N LEU A 293 -19.75 5.11 7.53
CA LEU A 293 -19.88 4.35 6.28
C LEU A 293 -18.65 3.51 5.96
N LEU A 294 -17.44 4.03 6.21
CA LEU A 294 -16.19 3.31 5.97
C LEU A 294 -16.01 2.14 6.94
N VAL A 295 -16.37 2.31 8.23
CA VAL A 295 -16.33 1.25 9.24
C VAL A 295 -17.30 0.13 8.88
N GLU A 296 -18.55 0.48 8.53
CA GLU A 296 -19.56 -0.49 8.17
C GLU A 296 -19.25 -1.22 6.85
N LEU A 297 -18.71 -0.52 5.87
CA LEU A 297 -18.23 -1.15 4.64
C LEU A 297 -17.14 -2.19 4.95
N GLU A 298 -16.13 -1.82 5.75
CA GLU A 298 -15.04 -2.72 6.13
C GLU A 298 -15.57 -3.95 6.87
N ARG A 299 -16.45 -3.73 7.89
CA ARG A 299 -17.05 -4.79 8.65
C ARG A 299 -17.83 -5.77 7.76
N LYS A 300 -18.69 -5.26 6.88
CA LYS A 300 -19.48 -6.08 5.95
C LYS A 300 -18.59 -6.82 4.95
N CYS A 301 -17.58 -6.17 4.40
CA CYS A 301 -16.61 -6.82 3.52
C CYS A 301 -15.93 -8.02 4.20
N ARG A 302 -15.48 -7.84 5.43
CA ARG A 302 -14.77 -8.88 6.19
C ARG A 302 -15.70 -9.99 6.70
N GLU A 303 -16.84 -9.63 7.30
CA GLU A 303 -17.68 -10.56 8.05
C GLU A 303 -18.80 -11.21 7.23
N GLU A 304 -19.36 -10.47 6.26
CA GLU A 304 -20.53 -10.91 5.51
C GLU A 304 -20.21 -11.30 4.07
N MET A 305 -19.25 -10.63 3.42
CA MET A 305 -18.98 -10.77 1.98
C MET A 305 -17.74 -11.61 1.67
N GLY A 306 -16.93 -11.95 2.66
CA GLY A 306 -15.70 -12.75 2.48
C GLY A 306 -14.63 -12.04 1.63
N ILE A 307 -14.61 -10.70 1.63
CA ILE A 307 -13.66 -9.91 0.85
C ILE A 307 -12.27 -9.96 1.47
N GLU A 308 -11.27 -10.26 0.67
CA GLU A 308 -9.88 -10.34 1.10
C GLU A 308 -9.07 -9.07 0.80
N TYR A 309 -9.45 -8.30 -0.23
CA TYR A 309 -8.76 -7.09 -0.67
C TYR A 309 -9.75 -5.94 -0.90
N ILE A 310 -9.51 -4.80 -0.26
CA ILE A 310 -10.32 -3.58 -0.44
C ILE A 310 -9.40 -2.47 -0.93
N GLU A 311 -9.79 -1.76 -2.01
CA GLU A 311 -9.03 -0.68 -2.62
C GLU A 311 -9.86 0.61 -2.68
N ILE A 312 -9.23 1.73 -2.34
CA ILE A 312 -9.82 3.08 -2.36
C ILE A 312 -8.82 4.06 -2.97
N ASP A 313 -9.23 4.79 -3.99
CA ASP A 313 -8.48 5.89 -4.57
C ASP A 313 -8.87 7.21 -3.88
N VAL A 314 -7.94 7.78 -3.14
CA VAL A 314 -8.14 8.98 -2.33
C VAL A 314 -7.42 10.16 -2.93
N SER A 315 -8.07 11.32 -2.97
CA SER A 315 -7.42 12.56 -3.36
C SER A 315 -6.16 12.82 -2.52
N ALA A 316 -5.05 13.10 -3.17
CA ALA A 316 -3.84 13.54 -2.48
C ALA A 316 -3.98 14.93 -1.80
N TYR A 317 -5.14 15.58 -1.97
CA TYR A 317 -5.49 16.88 -1.35
C TYR A 317 -6.47 16.71 -0.19
N ALA A 318 -6.77 15.47 0.23
CA ALA A 318 -7.70 15.13 1.30
C ALA A 318 -7.00 14.39 2.47
N PRO A 319 -6.12 15.06 3.24
CA PRO A 319 -5.35 14.41 4.30
C PRO A 319 -6.25 13.84 5.43
N ARG A 320 -7.41 14.44 5.69
CA ARG A 320 -8.39 13.91 6.65
C ARG A 320 -8.90 12.52 6.24
N MET A 321 -9.23 12.33 4.96
CA MET A 321 -9.67 11.05 4.42
C MET A 321 -8.55 10.01 4.48
N GLN A 322 -7.33 10.39 4.08
CA GLN A 322 -6.16 9.54 4.16
C GLN A 322 -5.92 9.09 5.61
N ARG A 323 -6.01 10.01 6.60
CA ARG A 323 -5.85 9.71 8.02
C ARG A 323 -6.95 8.78 8.52
N THR A 324 -8.21 9.00 8.14
CA THR A 324 -9.34 8.14 8.51
C THR A 324 -9.14 6.72 8.02
N LEU A 325 -8.75 6.56 6.76
CA LEU A 325 -8.50 5.25 6.17
C LEU A 325 -7.30 4.54 6.81
N LEU A 326 -6.23 5.30 7.12
CA LEU A 326 -5.08 4.74 7.84
C LEU A 326 -5.48 4.14 9.20
N GLU A 327 -6.31 4.84 9.97
CA GLU A 327 -6.85 4.34 11.24
C GLU A 327 -7.74 3.10 11.08
N LEU A 328 -8.37 2.95 9.92
CA LEU A 328 -9.12 1.76 9.53
C LEU A 328 -8.22 0.68 8.88
N SER A 329 -6.89 0.80 9.04
CA SER A 329 -5.89 -0.14 8.53
C SER A 329 -5.82 -0.23 6.98
N PHE A 330 -6.24 0.81 6.28
CA PHE A 330 -5.88 0.98 4.88
C PHE A 330 -4.51 1.63 4.78
N LEU A 331 -3.65 1.09 3.93
CA LEU A 331 -2.27 1.54 3.78
C LEU A 331 -2.02 2.10 2.37
N PRO A 332 -1.18 3.14 2.23
CA PRO A 332 -0.78 3.64 0.93
C PRO A 332 -0.04 2.57 0.13
N VAL A 333 -0.55 2.21 -1.05
CA VAL A 333 0.04 1.20 -1.96
C VAL A 333 0.50 1.78 -3.29
N ALA A 334 -0.02 2.97 -3.66
CA ALA A 334 0.43 3.71 -4.82
C ALA A 334 0.22 5.21 -4.63
N TYR A 335 1.05 5.99 -5.31
CA TYR A 335 0.86 7.42 -5.52
C TYR A 335 0.83 7.66 -7.03
N VAL A 336 -0.29 8.17 -7.56
CA VAL A 336 -0.46 8.36 -9.00
C VAL A 336 -0.70 9.84 -9.30
N PRO A 337 0.33 10.56 -9.76
CA PRO A 337 0.20 11.97 -10.13
C PRO A 337 -0.79 12.19 -11.26
N ALA A 338 -1.50 13.30 -11.23
CA ALA A 338 -2.40 13.76 -12.29
C ALA A 338 -3.42 12.69 -12.77
N MET A 339 -3.91 11.82 -11.87
CA MET A 339 -4.74 10.67 -12.26
C MET A 339 -6.16 11.09 -12.63
N VAL A 340 -6.77 12.01 -11.89
CA VAL A 340 -8.20 12.30 -11.99
C VAL A 340 -8.43 13.71 -12.49
N PHE A 341 -9.33 13.89 -13.45
CA PHE A 341 -9.85 15.20 -13.82
C PHE A 341 -10.87 15.68 -12.78
N TYR A 342 -10.61 16.85 -12.23
CA TYR A 342 -11.53 17.53 -11.34
C TYR A 342 -11.68 18.99 -11.75
N GLN A 343 -12.85 19.35 -12.27
CA GLN A 343 -13.10 20.65 -12.88
C GLN A 343 -12.16 20.91 -14.08
N VAL A 344 -11.17 21.79 -13.93
CA VAL A 344 -10.21 22.18 -14.99
C VAL A 344 -8.78 21.67 -14.74
N GLU A 345 -8.54 20.97 -13.63
CA GLU A 345 -7.24 20.50 -13.20
C GLU A 345 -7.21 18.98 -13.06
N ARG A 346 -6.03 18.41 -12.97
CA ARG A 346 -5.83 17.00 -12.67
C ARG A 346 -5.29 16.84 -11.25
N LEU A 347 -5.91 15.96 -10.49
CA LEU A 347 -5.54 15.66 -9.11
C LEU A 347 -4.66 14.42 -9.03
N ASP A 348 -3.73 14.46 -8.10
CA ASP A 348 -2.98 13.28 -7.66
C ASP A 348 -3.83 12.40 -6.77
N ILE A 349 -3.58 11.10 -6.81
CA ILE A 349 -4.27 10.09 -6.02
C ILE A 349 -3.29 9.33 -5.14
N VAL A 350 -3.65 9.17 -3.88
CA VAL A 350 -3.09 8.14 -2.99
C VAL A 350 -4.01 6.93 -3.07
N LYS A 351 -3.54 5.85 -3.66
CA LYS A 351 -4.28 4.59 -3.64
C LYS A 351 -4.02 3.90 -2.31
N MET A 352 -5.08 3.62 -1.58
CA MET A 352 -5.01 2.94 -0.29
C MET A 352 -5.66 1.57 -0.37
N ALA A 353 -5.03 0.58 0.22
CA ALA A 353 -5.53 -0.78 0.23
C ALA A 353 -5.52 -1.38 1.62
N ARG A 354 -6.49 -2.27 1.86
CA ARG A 354 -6.59 -3.09 3.06
C ARG A 354 -6.62 -4.56 2.67
N LEU A 355 -5.78 -5.35 3.33
CA LEU A 355 -5.76 -6.80 3.25
C LEU A 355 -6.46 -7.37 4.49
N ASN A 356 -7.58 -8.05 4.31
CA ASN A 356 -8.30 -8.73 5.39
C ASN A 356 -7.68 -10.09 5.71
N LYS A 357 -6.87 -10.63 4.80
CA LYS A 357 -6.13 -11.88 4.97
C LYS A 357 -4.69 -11.69 4.51
N LEU A 358 -3.76 -11.77 5.45
CA LEU A 358 -2.34 -11.75 5.16
C LEU A 358 -1.89 -13.15 4.71
N GLN A 359 -1.19 -13.19 3.59
CA GLN A 359 -0.57 -14.40 3.03
C GLN A 359 0.88 -14.09 2.69
N ASP A 360 1.68 -15.13 2.51
CA ASP A 360 3.03 -14.95 1.97
C ASP A 360 2.96 -14.36 0.55
N LEU A 361 3.79 -13.37 0.29
CA LEU A 361 3.88 -12.73 -1.03
C LEU A 361 4.48 -13.64 -2.10
N GLY A 362 5.14 -14.72 -1.69
CA GLY A 362 5.93 -15.53 -2.59
C GLY A 362 7.14 -14.78 -3.19
N PRO A 363 7.86 -15.40 -4.13
CA PRO A 363 9.01 -14.77 -4.77
C PRO A 363 8.58 -13.59 -5.67
N LEU A 364 9.26 -12.46 -5.51
CA LEU A 364 9.03 -11.24 -6.30
C LEU A 364 10.16 -11.03 -7.32
N GLY A 365 9.81 -11.00 -8.60
CA GLY A 365 10.70 -10.62 -9.70
C GLY A 365 10.53 -9.14 -10.06
N LEU A 366 11.02 -8.24 -9.23
CA LEU A 366 10.89 -6.80 -9.42
C LEU A 366 12.10 -6.20 -10.15
N MET A 367 11.83 -5.18 -10.96
CA MET A 367 12.84 -4.30 -11.54
C MET A 367 13.17 -3.16 -10.58
N GLU A 368 14.36 -2.53 -10.72
CA GLU A 368 14.84 -1.53 -9.78
C GLU A 368 13.83 -0.43 -9.46
N PRO A 369 13.24 0.39 -10.16
CA PRO A 369 12.34 1.39 -9.57
C PRO A 369 11.15 0.75 -8.83
N MET A 370 10.72 -0.44 -9.24
CA MET A 370 9.62 -1.15 -8.59
C MET A 370 10.01 -1.80 -7.26
N GLN A 371 11.24 -2.28 -7.13
CA GLN A 371 11.75 -2.84 -5.88
C GLN A 371 11.72 -1.78 -4.76
N ALA A 372 12.23 -0.58 -5.03
CA ALA A 372 12.21 0.52 -4.07
C ALA A 372 10.78 0.89 -3.63
N VAL A 373 9.83 0.93 -4.57
CA VAL A 373 8.41 1.18 -4.28
C VAL A 373 7.82 0.06 -3.42
N ALA A 374 8.08 -1.20 -3.78
CA ALA A 374 7.59 -2.36 -3.03
C ALA A 374 8.14 -2.36 -1.59
N ASP A 375 9.41 -2.04 -1.40
CA ASP A 375 10.04 -1.98 -0.08
C ASP A 375 9.38 -0.93 0.82
N VAL A 376 9.01 0.24 0.27
CA VAL A 376 8.28 1.27 1.01
C VAL A 376 6.89 0.79 1.41
N VAL A 377 6.13 0.23 0.46
CA VAL A 377 4.77 -0.29 0.70
C VAL A 377 4.78 -1.41 1.73
N MET A 378 5.69 -2.38 1.58
CA MET A 378 5.77 -3.54 2.47
C MET A 378 6.19 -3.18 3.89
N ARG A 379 7.03 -2.15 4.06
CA ARG A 379 7.30 -1.59 5.40
C ARG A 379 6.01 -1.09 6.06
N GLY A 380 5.13 -0.39 5.32
CA GLY A 380 3.83 0.03 5.82
C GLY A 380 2.97 -1.13 6.31
N PHE A 381 2.86 -2.21 5.51
CA PHE A 381 2.11 -3.41 5.90
C PHE A 381 2.72 -4.13 7.11
N SER A 382 4.02 -4.29 7.16
CA SER A 382 4.71 -4.88 8.30
C SER A 382 4.43 -4.08 9.59
N SER A 383 4.49 -2.77 9.51
CA SER A 383 4.19 -1.87 10.62
C SER A 383 2.73 -1.99 11.10
N CYS A 384 1.78 -2.16 10.18
CA CYS A 384 0.36 -2.30 10.52
C CYS A 384 0.04 -3.61 11.24
N VAL A 385 0.70 -4.71 10.88
CA VAL A 385 0.60 -5.99 11.61
C VAL A 385 1.19 -5.89 13.00
N LEU A 386 2.26 -5.10 13.13
CA LEU A 386 2.95 -4.84 14.38
C LEU A 386 2.18 -3.92 15.32
N ALA A 387 1.47 -2.92 14.80
CA ALA A 387 0.81 -1.91 15.61
C ALA A 387 -0.08 -2.49 16.75
N PRO A 388 -0.91 -3.52 16.54
CA PRO A 388 -1.68 -4.13 17.63
C PRO A 388 -0.81 -4.89 18.65
N ARG A 389 0.27 -5.55 18.18
CA ARG A 389 1.23 -6.25 19.06
C ARG A 389 2.09 -5.26 19.83
N MET A 390 2.56 -4.22 19.13
CA MET A 390 3.30 -3.11 19.75
C MET A 390 2.42 -2.33 20.72
N ALA A 391 1.15 -2.09 20.42
CA ALA A 391 0.23 -1.41 21.34
C ALA A 391 0.00 -2.19 22.65
N ARG A 392 0.10 -3.52 22.64
CA ARG A 392 0.18 -4.33 23.85
C ARG A 392 1.55 -4.24 24.52
N ALA A 393 2.61 -4.45 23.76
CA ALA A 393 3.98 -4.36 24.27
C ALA A 393 4.29 -2.98 24.86
N ILE A 394 3.81 -1.90 24.25
CA ILE A 394 3.95 -0.53 24.74
C ILE A 394 3.30 -0.34 26.12
N LYS A 395 2.19 -1.02 26.41
CA LYS A 395 1.57 -0.99 27.75
C LYS A 395 2.38 -1.73 28.80
N GLU A 396 3.18 -2.71 28.40
CA GLU A 396 3.95 -3.59 29.27
C GLU A 396 5.42 -3.16 29.39
N VAL A 397 5.96 -2.48 28.37
CA VAL A 397 7.37 -2.04 28.32
C VAL A 397 7.56 -0.72 29.06
N PRO A 398 8.37 -0.69 30.12
CA PRO A 398 8.62 0.54 30.90
C PRO A 398 9.08 1.73 30.06
N LEU A 399 9.84 1.49 29.00
CA LEU A 399 10.35 2.51 28.08
C LEU A 399 9.24 3.36 27.43
N PHE A 400 8.06 2.79 27.23
CA PHE A 400 6.96 3.43 26.51
C PHE A 400 5.77 3.82 27.40
N PHE A 401 5.89 3.72 28.71
CA PHE A 401 4.84 4.12 29.62
C PHE A 401 4.44 5.58 29.43
N GLY A 402 3.12 5.80 29.28
CA GLY A 402 2.54 7.13 29.08
C GLY A 402 2.27 7.48 27.62
N MET A 403 2.63 6.63 26.66
CA MET A 403 2.22 6.81 25.25
C MET A 403 0.74 6.51 25.06
N ASN A 404 0.07 7.37 24.29
CA ASN A 404 -1.28 7.10 23.80
C ASN A 404 -1.25 6.16 22.56
N SER A 405 -2.42 5.73 22.11
CA SER A 405 -2.52 4.79 20.98
C SER A 405 -1.97 5.36 19.66
N GLU A 406 -2.09 6.65 19.42
CA GLU A 406 -1.55 7.32 18.23
C GLU A 406 -0.01 7.34 18.26
N GLN A 407 0.57 7.76 19.37
CA GLN A 407 2.03 7.78 19.56
C GLN A 407 2.62 6.38 19.41
N ALA A 408 1.94 5.37 19.98
CA ALA A 408 2.29 3.97 19.87
C ALA A 408 2.28 3.48 18.41
N THR A 409 1.26 3.84 17.65
CA THR A 409 1.13 3.47 16.23
C THR A 409 2.24 4.12 15.39
N ARG A 410 2.56 5.40 15.65
CA ARG A 410 3.66 6.09 14.96
C ARG A 410 5.03 5.48 15.26
N LEU A 411 5.27 5.09 16.51
CA LEU A 411 6.50 4.38 16.89
C LEU A 411 6.57 3.00 16.21
N ALA A 412 5.47 2.25 16.19
CA ALA A 412 5.40 0.97 15.50
C ALA A 412 5.71 1.09 14.00
N GLY A 413 5.31 2.20 13.38
CA GLY A 413 5.55 2.48 11.95
C GLY A 413 7.02 2.63 11.57
N VAL A 414 7.92 2.90 12.52
CA VAL A 414 9.37 3.00 12.29
C VAL A 414 10.16 1.80 12.81
N CYS A 415 9.48 0.82 13.43
CA CYS A 415 10.08 -0.45 13.87
C CYS A 415 10.08 -1.49 12.73
N ARG A 416 11.04 -2.42 12.79
CA ARG A 416 11.10 -3.60 11.90
C ARG A 416 10.99 -4.85 12.75
N VAL A 417 10.17 -5.83 12.32
CA VAL A 417 10.18 -7.14 12.98
C VAL A 417 11.25 -8.03 12.40
N ARG A 418 11.92 -8.72 13.29
CA ARG A 418 12.86 -9.77 12.95
C ARG A 418 12.58 -11.01 13.80
N GLU A 419 12.62 -12.17 13.18
CA GLU A 419 12.69 -13.45 13.86
C GLU A 419 14.13 -13.93 13.85
N ILE A 420 14.59 -14.47 14.98
CA ILE A 420 15.90 -15.08 15.13
C ILE A 420 15.78 -16.47 15.73
N GLY A 421 16.66 -17.37 15.29
CA GLY A 421 16.71 -18.75 15.75
C GLY A 421 17.44 -18.94 17.07
N ALA A 422 17.28 -20.11 17.68
CA ALA A 422 18.01 -20.50 18.90
C ALA A 422 19.53 -20.45 18.68
N GLY A 423 20.25 -19.81 19.60
CA GLY A 423 21.70 -19.65 19.54
C GLY A 423 22.20 -18.57 18.57
N GLU A 424 21.30 -17.91 17.82
CA GLU A 424 21.67 -16.79 16.96
C GLU A 424 22.01 -15.56 17.82
N ARG A 425 23.08 -14.86 17.44
CA ARG A 425 23.52 -13.63 18.12
C ARG A 425 22.78 -12.41 17.56
N LEU A 426 22.29 -11.59 18.47
CA LEU A 426 21.75 -10.27 18.12
C LEU A 426 22.88 -9.28 17.90
N PHE A 427 23.79 -9.21 18.87
CA PHE A 427 24.98 -8.36 18.85
C PHE A 427 26.07 -8.91 19.76
N THR A 428 27.30 -8.47 19.52
CA THR A 428 28.48 -8.81 20.30
C THR A 428 28.96 -7.58 21.07
N GLN A 429 29.58 -7.79 22.20
CA GLN A 429 30.22 -6.71 22.97
C GLN A 429 31.25 -5.99 22.10
N HIS A 430 31.24 -4.64 22.17
CA HIS A 430 32.06 -3.71 21.36
C HIS A 430 31.68 -3.59 19.89
N ASP A 431 30.65 -4.28 19.39
CA ASP A 431 30.10 -4.01 18.07
C ASP A 431 29.39 -2.65 18.04
N SER A 432 29.32 -2.04 16.87
CA SER A 432 28.59 -0.80 16.66
C SER A 432 27.10 -0.97 17.00
N ALA A 433 26.57 -0.09 17.81
CA ALA A 433 25.19 -0.12 18.28
C ALA A 433 24.41 1.05 17.68
N ASP A 434 23.55 0.73 16.72
CA ASP A 434 22.74 1.68 15.98
C ASP A 434 21.22 1.43 16.13
N ARG A 435 20.82 0.54 17.07
CA ARG A 435 19.42 0.15 17.22
C ARG A 435 19.04 -0.31 18.62
N LEU A 436 17.76 -0.11 18.91
CA LEU A 436 17.06 -0.62 20.09
C LEU A 436 16.30 -1.88 19.68
N TYR A 437 16.30 -2.89 20.53
CA TYR A 437 15.57 -4.12 20.36
C TYR A 437 14.48 -4.24 21.43
N LEU A 438 13.27 -4.60 21.00
CA LEU A 438 12.13 -4.89 21.86
C LEU A 438 11.73 -6.35 21.64
N VAL A 439 11.81 -7.18 22.66
CA VAL A 439 11.44 -8.60 22.58
C VAL A 439 9.91 -8.70 22.61
N LEU A 440 9.33 -9.21 21.52
CA LEU A 440 7.88 -9.42 21.38
C LEU A 440 7.48 -10.82 21.84
N GLN A 441 8.33 -11.82 21.56
CA GLN A 441 8.14 -13.21 21.98
C GLN A 441 9.49 -13.92 22.16
N GLY A 442 9.58 -14.83 23.11
CA GLY A 442 10.82 -15.55 23.44
C GLY A 442 11.67 -14.84 24.49
N GLN A 443 12.95 -15.18 24.53
CA GLN A 443 13.89 -14.59 25.49
C GLN A 443 15.32 -14.56 24.95
N VAL A 444 16.10 -13.57 25.39
CA VAL A 444 17.47 -13.30 24.98
C VAL A 444 18.38 -13.30 26.19
N SER A 445 19.42 -14.11 26.15
CA SER A 445 20.46 -14.15 27.20
C SER A 445 21.47 -13.03 26.97
N ILE A 446 21.78 -12.28 28.01
CA ILE A 446 22.79 -11.23 28.02
C ILE A 446 24.01 -11.72 28.79
N SER A 447 25.18 -11.66 28.16
CA SER A 447 26.44 -12.11 28.75
C SER A 447 27.56 -11.07 28.57
N TYR A 448 28.55 -11.12 29.46
CA TYR A 448 29.69 -10.20 29.45
C TYR A 448 31.00 -10.99 29.50
N GLY A 449 32.02 -10.49 28.81
CA GLY A 449 33.36 -11.04 28.88
C GLY A 449 33.66 -12.24 27.95
N ASN A 450 34.90 -12.74 28.02
CA ASN A 450 35.36 -13.89 27.30
C ASN A 450 36.25 -14.78 28.22
N PRO A 451 35.81 -15.95 28.72
CA PRO A 451 34.54 -16.62 28.39
C PRO A 451 33.30 -15.83 28.85
N PRO A 452 32.16 -16.00 28.15
CA PRO A 452 30.93 -15.21 28.44
C PRO A 452 30.30 -15.65 29.77
N ASP A 453 30.12 -14.68 30.68
CA ASP A 453 29.36 -14.87 31.92
C ASP A 453 27.95 -14.27 31.74
N THR A 454 26.92 -15.06 32.00
CA THR A 454 25.53 -14.63 31.85
C THR A 454 25.15 -13.68 32.97
N ILE A 455 24.84 -12.43 32.62
CA ILE A 455 24.49 -11.37 33.56
C ILE A 455 22.99 -11.10 33.65
N GLY A 456 22.19 -11.65 32.72
CA GLY A 456 20.74 -11.49 32.73
C GLY A 456 20.05 -12.09 31.52
N THR A 457 18.73 -12.07 31.54
CA THR A 457 17.86 -12.48 30.44
C THR A 457 16.83 -11.40 30.19
N ILE A 458 16.64 -11.02 28.92
CA ILE A 458 15.59 -10.12 28.44
C ILE A 458 14.43 -10.94 27.94
N ARG A 459 13.23 -10.68 28.44
CA ARG A 459 12.03 -11.44 28.14
C ARG A 459 11.07 -10.62 27.27
N ALA A 460 10.02 -11.27 26.78
CA ALA A 460 8.93 -10.60 26.07
C ALA A 460 8.40 -9.42 26.92
N GLY A 461 8.23 -8.25 26.30
CA GLY A 461 7.87 -7.01 26.96
C GLY A 461 9.05 -6.19 27.51
N GLU A 462 10.28 -6.64 27.31
CA GLU A 462 11.48 -5.90 27.72
C GLU A 462 12.30 -5.43 26.52
N SER A 463 13.18 -4.43 26.74
CA SER A 463 14.06 -3.87 25.71
C SER A 463 15.53 -4.10 26.03
N CYS A 464 16.37 -4.12 24.99
CA CYS A 464 17.81 -4.10 25.09
C CYS A 464 18.44 -3.22 24.00
N GLY A 465 19.67 -2.75 24.24
CA GLY A 465 20.36 -1.81 23.36
C GLY A 465 20.11 -0.33 23.70
N GLU A 466 19.32 -0.03 24.73
CA GLU A 466 18.98 1.34 25.13
C GLU A 466 20.19 2.16 25.59
N ILE A 467 21.19 1.54 26.22
CA ILE A 467 22.39 2.23 26.70
C ILE A 467 23.20 2.78 25.53
N SER A 468 23.26 2.03 24.46
CA SER A 468 24.02 2.38 23.26
C SER A 468 23.45 3.56 22.48
N LEU A 469 22.13 3.78 22.57
CA LEU A 469 21.46 4.95 22.00
C LEU A 469 21.84 6.27 22.72
N LEU A 470 22.30 6.15 23.97
CA LEU A 470 22.52 7.32 24.84
C LEU A 470 24.00 7.71 24.99
N SER A 471 24.96 6.79 24.78
CA SER A 471 26.33 7.08 25.21
C SER A 471 27.46 6.74 24.24
N THR A 472 27.65 5.47 23.87
CA THR A 472 28.95 5.06 23.30
C THR A 472 28.90 4.57 21.86
N LYS A 473 27.72 4.39 21.27
CA LYS A 473 27.51 3.72 19.97
C LYS A 473 28.13 2.31 19.88
N LEU A 474 28.48 1.71 21.01
CA LEU A 474 28.99 0.35 21.11
C LEU A 474 28.16 -0.47 22.09
N HIS A 475 27.95 -1.73 21.78
CA HIS A 475 27.28 -2.66 22.67
C HIS A 475 28.16 -2.98 23.92
N SER A 476 27.59 -2.86 25.11
CA SER A 476 28.28 -3.13 26.37
C SER A 476 28.35 -4.61 26.74
N ALA A 477 27.56 -5.46 26.08
CA ALA A 477 27.45 -6.91 26.36
C ALA A 477 27.16 -7.71 25.08
N ASN A 478 27.17 -9.05 25.19
CA ASN A 478 26.70 -9.94 24.15
C ASN A 478 25.22 -10.27 24.35
N ALA A 479 24.48 -10.46 23.27
CA ALA A 479 23.09 -10.88 23.30
C ALA A 479 22.85 -12.08 22.38
N VAL A 480 22.27 -13.17 22.90
CA VAL A 480 22.04 -14.43 22.20
C VAL A 480 20.62 -14.91 22.46
N ALA A 481 19.93 -15.36 21.42
CA ALA A 481 18.58 -15.93 21.51
C ALA A 481 18.60 -17.30 22.19
N GLU A 482 17.82 -17.52 23.25
CA GLU A 482 17.72 -18.82 23.95
C GLU A 482 16.74 -19.80 23.26
N GLY A 483 16.00 -19.34 22.27
CA GLY A 483 15.05 -20.11 21.48
C GLY A 483 14.66 -19.34 20.24
N LYS A 484 13.52 -19.66 19.64
CA LYS A 484 12.93 -18.79 18.62
C LYS A 484 12.47 -17.48 19.29
N VAL A 485 13.01 -16.36 18.84
CA VAL A 485 12.70 -15.02 19.36
C VAL A 485 12.15 -14.16 18.24
N GLU A 486 11.02 -13.51 18.51
CA GLU A 486 10.48 -12.45 17.67
C GLU A 486 10.74 -11.11 18.36
N MET A 487 11.29 -10.14 17.62
CA MET A 487 11.63 -8.84 18.17
C MET A 487 11.29 -7.70 17.19
N ALA A 488 11.07 -6.51 17.74
CA ALA A 488 11.03 -5.27 16.98
C ALA A 488 12.38 -4.55 17.09
N GLU A 489 12.96 -4.20 15.95
CA GLU A 489 14.17 -3.38 15.84
C GLU A 489 13.78 -1.94 15.54
N LEU A 490 14.29 -0.99 16.32
CA LEU A 490 14.14 0.45 16.11
C LEU A 490 15.52 1.05 15.87
N MET A 491 15.76 1.52 14.65
CA MET A 491 17.05 2.13 14.31
C MET A 491 17.18 3.54 14.91
N GLU A 492 18.37 3.91 15.37
CA GLU A 492 18.66 5.22 15.95
C GLU A 492 18.26 6.38 15.02
N ARG A 493 18.58 6.27 13.73
CA ARG A 493 18.22 7.29 12.73
C ARG A 493 16.70 7.45 12.58
N ASP A 494 15.96 6.33 12.55
CA ASP A 494 14.51 6.33 12.36
C ASP A 494 13.81 6.89 13.62
N LEU A 495 14.34 6.56 14.82
CA LEU A 495 13.91 7.16 16.09
C LEU A 495 14.21 8.66 16.15
N THR A 496 15.41 9.08 15.76
CA THR A 496 15.81 10.49 15.75
C THR A 496 14.92 11.31 14.80
N ASP A 497 14.62 10.78 13.62
CA ASP A 497 13.74 11.44 12.67
C ASP A 497 12.28 11.48 13.16
N LEU A 498 11.81 10.43 13.85
CA LEU A 498 10.51 10.45 14.50
C LEU A 498 10.46 11.52 15.62
N ILE A 499 11.46 11.60 16.47
CA ILE A 499 11.53 12.57 17.58
C ILE A 499 11.58 14.01 17.06
N ARG A 500 12.31 14.27 15.97
CA ARG A 500 12.33 15.60 15.33
C ARG A 500 10.95 16.05 14.88
N ARG A 501 10.15 15.13 14.36
CA ARG A 501 8.77 15.38 13.89
C ARG A 501 7.74 15.37 15.03
N ARG A 502 7.98 14.56 16.06
CA ARG A 502 7.10 14.33 17.19
C ARG A 502 7.90 14.41 18.51
N PRO A 503 8.26 15.64 18.96
CA PRO A 503 9.01 15.82 20.19
C PRO A 503 8.29 15.25 21.43
N ASP A 504 6.96 15.20 21.42
CA ASP A 504 6.13 14.61 22.48
C ASP A 504 6.44 13.12 22.71
N ILE A 505 6.70 12.34 21.64
CA ILE A 505 7.15 10.94 21.75
C ILE A 505 8.56 10.88 22.36
N GLY A 506 9.46 11.77 21.92
CA GLY A 506 10.82 11.86 22.43
C GLY A 506 10.87 12.13 23.93
N VAL A 507 10.06 13.07 24.41
CA VAL A 507 9.96 13.39 25.85
C VAL A 507 9.59 12.16 26.68
N ILE A 508 8.63 11.36 26.22
CA ILE A 508 8.20 10.14 26.92
C ILE A 508 9.34 9.12 26.97
N ILE A 509 9.97 8.85 25.82
CA ILE A 509 11.06 7.86 25.69
C ILE A 509 12.24 8.27 26.57
N TYR A 510 12.75 9.50 26.46
CA TYR A 510 13.91 9.94 27.22
C TYR A 510 13.64 10.02 28.71
N ARG A 511 12.43 10.44 29.12
CA ARG A 511 12.02 10.40 30.52
C ARG A 511 12.07 8.98 31.09
N ASN A 512 11.49 8.02 30.38
CA ASN A 512 11.42 6.65 30.83
C ASN A 512 12.79 5.95 30.81
N LEU A 513 13.66 6.29 29.85
CA LEU A 513 15.06 5.87 29.84
C LEU A 513 15.80 6.38 31.08
N ALA A 514 15.67 7.66 31.41
CA ALA A 514 16.32 8.24 32.60
C ALA A 514 15.84 7.56 33.88
N VAL A 515 14.54 7.30 34.02
CA VAL A 515 13.96 6.58 35.18
C VAL A 515 14.49 5.15 35.24
N GLY A 516 14.53 4.44 34.12
CA GLY A 516 15.03 3.05 34.02
C GLY A 516 16.51 2.94 34.39
N LEU A 517 17.34 3.85 33.90
CA LEU A 517 18.77 3.92 34.22
C LEU A 517 19.00 4.26 35.72
N GLY A 518 18.25 5.22 36.26
CA GLY A 518 18.28 5.55 37.67
C GLY A 518 17.93 4.34 38.55
N ALA A 519 16.91 3.58 38.20
CA ALA A 519 16.53 2.36 38.92
C ALA A 519 17.59 1.24 38.80
N LYS A 520 18.28 1.11 37.67
CA LYS A 520 19.39 0.16 37.48
C LYS A 520 20.59 0.56 38.33
N LEU A 521 20.95 1.84 38.41
CA LEU A 521 22.03 2.38 39.25
C LEU A 521 21.79 2.16 40.75
N LEU A 522 20.57 2.36 41.22
CA LEU A 522 20.20 2.13 42.62
C LEU A 522 20.28 0.67 43.03
N ARG A 523 19.93 -0.26 42.13
CA ARG A 523 20.05 -1.70 42.36
C ARG A 523 21.51 -2.18 42.36
N SER A 524 22.36 -1.63 41.50
CA SER A 524 23.80 -1.97 41.47
C SER A 524 24.58 -1.45 42.67
N GLY A 525 24.14 -0.35 43.25
CA GLY A 525 24.73 0.20 44.49
C GLY A 525 24.49 -0.62 45.77
N SER A 526 23.55 -1.60 45.73
CA SER A 526 23.22 -2.45 46.88
C SER A 526 23.89 -3.85 46.85
N SER A 527 24.55 -4.23 45.75
CA SER A 527 25.29 -5.51 45.61
C SER A 527 26.77 -5.23 45.30
N GLY A 528 27.60 -5.39 46.33
CA GLY A 528 28.97 -4.91 46.46
C GLY A 528 29.98 -5.20 45.34
N GLN A 529 30.84 -4.25 45.16
CA GLN A 529 32.26 -4.19 44.72
C GLN A 529 32.68 -4.49 43.27
N SER A 530 32.06 -5.33 42.49
CA SER A 530 32.51 -5.59 41.10
C SER A 530 31.87 -4.72 40.02
N HIS A 531 30.79 -3.99 40.35
CA HIS A 531 30.07 -3.11 39.41
C HIS A 531 30.48 -1.63 39.51
N SER A 532 31.29 -1.26 40.53
CA SER A 532 31.76 0.12 40.74
C SER A 532 32.66 0.61 39.59
N GLN A 533 33.40 -0.29 38.96
CA GLN A 533 34.30 0.04 37.86
C GLN A 533 33.52 0.36 36.56
N ALA A 534 32.49 -0.41 36.25
CA ALA A 534 31.63 -0.17 35.07
C ALA A 534 30.81 1.13 35.20
N VAL A 535 30.35 1.45 36.42
CA VAL A 535 29.62 2.68 36.69
C VAL A 535 30.56 3.91 36.67
N SER A 536 31.81 3.74 37.11
CA SER A 536 32.83 4.80 37.06
C SER A 536 33.28 5.12 35.64
N GLU A 537 33.43 4.08 34.78
CA GLU A 537 33.70 4.24 33.34
C GLU A 537 32.53 4.91 32.62
N MET A 538 31.27 4.54 32.91
CA MET A 538 30.08 5.19 32.34
C MET A 538 29.98 6.67 32.73
N LEU A 539 30.32 7.03 33.96
CA LEU A 539 30.29 8.42 34.42
C LEU A 539 31.46 9.25 33.88
N SER A 540 32.63 8.64 33.62
CA SER A 540 33.75 9.34 32.99
C SER A 540 33.46 9.68 31.53
N ILE A 541 32.81 8.78 30.80
CA ILE A 541 32.44 8.98 29.40
C ILE A 541 31.35 10.04 29.23
N ALA A 542 30.40 10.13 30.18
CA ALA A 542 29.38 11.17 30.19
C ALA A 542 29.94 12.57 30.45
N ARG A 543 31.14 12.71 31.07
CA ARG A 543 31.82 13.98 31.31
C ARG A 543 32.70 14.46 30.16
N GLU A 544 33.08 13.60 29.25
CA GLU A 544 33.90 13.98 28.07
C GLU A 544 33.05 14.41 26.85
N THR A 545 31.72 14.34 26.94
CA THR A 545 30.79 14.70 25.84
C THR A 545 29.97 15.97 26.14
N THR A 546 30.31 16.73 27.19
CA THR A 546 29.78 18.08 27.44
C THR A 546 30.85 19.10 27.08
#